data_7e71321b7232d2890fe881285e19af03
#
_entry.id   7e71321b7232d2890fe881285e19af03
#
_cell.length_a   1.000
_cell.length_b   1.000
_cell.length_c   1.000
_cell.angle_alpha   90.00
_cell.angle_beta   90.00
_cell.angle_gamma   90.00
#
_symmetry.space_group_name_H-M   'P 1'
#
loop_
_entity.id
_entity.type
_entity.pdbx_description
1 polymer ?
#
loop_
_entity_poly.entity_id
_entity_poly.type
_entity_poly.pdbx_seq_one_letter_code
_entity_poly.pdbx_strand_id
1 'polypeptide(L)' 'MPVFTLKAQDVFTPVVVMRYHELCVDAGLYKHGIEVSRAYDEIMAWRERNPDKVKVPYHKHVPVDMGQPSTEEKAP' A
#
# COMPACT_ATOMS: atom_id res chain seq x y z
N MET A 1 -15.89 11.60 -10.44
CA MET A 1 -15.36 10.26 -10.25
C MET A 1 -14.55 10.18 -8.97
N PRO A 2 -14.89 9.25 -8.08
CA PRO A 2 -14.09 9.11 -6.85
C PRO A 2 -12.67 8.65 -7.16
N VAL A 3 -11.74 9.06 -6.32
CA VAL A 3 -10.34 8.60 -6.42
C VAL A 3 -9.90 8.08 -5.07
N PHE A 4 -8.90 7.21 -5.09
CA PHE A 4 -8.33 6.62 -3.90
C PHE A 4 -6.81 6.82 -3.94
N THR A 5 -6.28 7.48 -2.93
CA THR A 5 -4.86 7.83 -2.89
C THR A 5 -4.09 6.89 -1.98
N LEU A 6 -2.99 6.36 -2.50
CA LEU A 6 -2.07 5.52 -1.74
C LEU A 6 -0.79 6.33 -1.49
N LYS A 7 -0.32 6.30 -0.25
CA LYS A 7 0.90 7.01 0.13
C LYS A 7 2.05 6.03 0.29
N ALA A 8 3.26 6.50 -0.05
CA ALA A 8 4.45 5.67 0.07
C ALA A 8 4.71 5.18 1.49
N GLN A 9 4.27 5.94 2.49
CA GLN A 9 4.48 5.57 3.88
C GLN A 9 3.52 4.50 4.38
N ASP A 10 2.44 4.25 3.65
CA ASP A 10 1.44 3.25 4.02
C ASP A 10 2.04 1.86 3.81
N VAL A 11 2.02 1.04 4.86
CA VAL A 11 2.67 -0.27 4.83
C VAL A 11 2.10 -1.16 3.72
N PHE A 12 0.84 -0.97 3.32
CA PHE A 12 0.20 -1.81 2.31
C PHE A 12 0.44 -1.35 0.88
N THR A 13 0.94 -0.13 0.68
CA THR A 13 1.03 0.44 -0.66
C THR A 13 1.84 -0.41 -1.64
N PRO A 14 3.03 -0.92 -1.30
CA PRO A 14 3.78 -1.71 -2.28
C PRO A 14 3.04 -2.93 -2.77
N VAL A 15 2.35 -3.64 -1.88
CA VAL A 15 1.61 -4.84 -2.26
C VAL A 15 0.47 -4.50 -3.22
N VAL A 16 -0.25 -3.43 -2.93
CA VAL A 16 -1.36 -3.01 -3.78
C VAL A 16 -0.87 -2.59 -5.16
N VAL A 17 0.23 -1.81 -5.21
CA VAL A 17 0.78 -1.34 -6.46
C VAL A 17 1.28 -2.51 -7.30
N MET A 18 1.95 -3.48 -6.68
CA MET A 18 2.41 -4.67 -7.40
C MET A 18 1.26 -5.48 -7.94
N ARG A 19 0.18 -5.64 -7.16
CA ARG A 19 -0.98 -6.37 -7.63
C ARG A 19 -1.62 -5.67 -8.84
N TYR A 20 -1.68 -4.34 -8.78
CA TYR A 20 -2.20 -3.57 -9.90
C TYR A 20 -1.33 -3.76 -11.14
N HIS A 21 -0.01 -3.78 -10.96
CA HIS A 21 0.93 -4.03 -12.04
C HIS A 21 0.65 -5.38 -12.70
N GLU A 22 0.46 -6.43 -11.90
CA GLU A 22 0.14 -7.77 -12.42
C GLU A 22 -1.12 -7.74 -13.27
N LEU A 23 -2.15 -7.04 -12.80
CA LEU A 23 -3.39 -6.94 -13.54
C LEU A 23 -3.20 -6.21 -14.88
N CYS A 24 -2.35 -5.19 -14.90
CA CYS A 24 -2.03 -4.50 -16.14
C CYS A 24 -1.37 -5.41 -17.15
N VAL A 25 -0.40 -6.20 -16.70
CA VAL A 25 0.31 -7.13 -17.56
C VAL A 25 -0.65 -8.20 -18.10
N ASP A 26 -1.48 -8.75 -17.22
CA ASP A 26 -2.44 -9.78 -17.61
C ASP A 26 -3.44 -9.26 -18.63
N ALA A 27 -3.78 -7.98 -18.55
CA ALA A 27 -4.71 -7.37 -19.49
C ALA A 27 -4.04 -6.87 -20.77
N GLY A 28 -2.72 -7.02 -20.91
CA GLY A 28 -2.00 -6.53 -22.07
C GLY A 28 -1.71 -5.05 -22.08
N LEU A 29 -1.89 -4.37 -20.95
CA LEU A 29 -1.66 -2.93 -20.83
C LEU A 29 -0.21 -2.67 -20.44
N TYR A 30 0.72 -3.00 -21.34
CA TYR A 30 2.13 -3.04 -20.99
C TYR A 30 2.72 -1.67 -20.72
N LYS A 31 2.34 -0.65 -21.50
CA LYS A 31 2.85 0.70 -21.26
C LYS A 31 2.42 1.22 -19.91
N HIS A 32 1.15 1.01 -19.59
CA HIS A 32 0.63 1.42 -18.28
C HIS A 32 1.32 0.64 -17.17
N GLY A 33 1.56 -0.65 -17.40
CA GLY A 33 2.28 -1.49 -16.44
C GLY A 33 3.69 -0.97 -16.15
N ILE A 34 4.38 -0.47 -17.17
CA ILE A 34 5.71 0.11 -16.98
C ILE A 34 5.64 1.33 -16.07
N GLU A 35 4.64 2.19 -16.26
CA GLU A 35 4.48 3.37 -15.41
C GLU A 35 4.17 2.99 -13.97
N VAL A 36 3.34 1.96 -13.78
CA VAL A 36 3.05 1.45 -12.44
C VAL A 36 4.32 0.90 -11.80
N SER A 37 5.14 0.20 -12.58
CA SER A 37 6.40 -0.34 -12.10
C SER A 37 7.35 0.78 -11.64
N ARG A 38 7.40 1.87 -12.38
CA ARG A 38 8.22 3.02 -11.98
C ARG A 38 7.73 3.63 -10.68
N ALA A 39 6.41 3.75 -10.53
CA ALA A 39 5.83 4.24 -9.29
C ALA A 39 6.21 3.34 -8.13
N TYR A 40 6.18 2.02 -8.33
CA TYR A 40 6.60 1.07 -7.32
C TYR A 40 8.05 1.31 -6.92
N ASP A 41 8.94 1.48 -7.89
CA ASP A 41 10.36 1.70 -7.62
C ASP A 41 10.57 2.99 -6.82
N GLU A 42 9.84 4.05 -7.15
CA GLU A 42 9.93 5.30 -6.42
C GLU A 42 9.44 5.15 -4.98
N ILE A 43 8.36 4.42 -4.80
CA ILE A 43 7.82 4.15 -3.46
C ILE A 43 8.85 3.39 -2.63
N MET A 44 9.44 2.36 -3.19
CA MET A 44 10.43 1.56 -2.47
C MET A 44 11.68 2.36 -2.15
N ALA A 45 12.13 3.20 -3.08
CA ALA A 45 13.29 4.06 -2.85
C ALA A 45 13.02 5.04 -1.71
N TRP A 46 11.81 5.63 -1.68
CA TRP A 46 11.43 6.53 -0.60
C TRP A 46 11.44 5.79 0.74
N ARG A 47 10.90 4.57 0.76
CA ARG A 47 10.83 3.79 2.00
C ARG A 47 12.21 3.41 2.51
N GLU A 48 13.15 3.14 1.60
CA GLU A 48 14.54 2.88 2.01
C GLU A 48 15.16 4.08 2.70
N ARG A 49 14.82 5.28 2.23
CA ARG A 49 15.35 6.51 2.83
C ARG A 49 14.61 6.91 4.10
N ASN A 50 13.41 6.38 4.31
CA ASN A 50 12.54 6.79 5.42
C ASN A 50 11.92 5.59 6.13
N PRO A 51 12.74 4.62 6.56
CA PRO A 51 12.17 3.39 7.14
C PRO A 51 11.36 3.64 8.40
N ASP A 52 11.68 4.69 9.12
CA ASP A 52 10.99 5.04 10.36
C ASP A 52 9.63 5.70 10.12
N LYS A 53 9.30 6.02 8.88
CA LYS A 53 8.04 6.70 8.55
C LYS A 53 6.98 5.78 7.99
N VAL A 54 7.32 4.52 7.76
CA VAL A 54 6.34 3.54 7.30
C VAL A 54 5.39 3.21 8.43
N LYS A 55 4.09 3.20 8.15
CA LYS A 55 3.11 3.00 9.20
C LYS A 55 1.85 2.34 8.69
N VAL A 56 1.08 1.80 9.62
CA VAL A 56 -0.24 1.25 9.35
C VAL A 56 -1.23 2.40 9.22
N PRO A 57 -2.12 2.35 8.22
CA PRO A 57 -3.13 3.41 8.07
C PRO A 57 -4.00 3.53 9.31
N TYR A 58 -4.35 4.75 9.66
CA TYR A 58 -5.26 5.06 10.78
C TYR A 58 -4.74 4.61 12.14
N HIS A 59 -3.47 4.27 12.24
CA HIS A 59 -3.01 3.62 13.44
C HIS A 59 -3.16 4.52 14.68
N LYS A 60 -3.20 5.82 14.51
CA LYS A 60 -3.40 6.72 15.65
C LYS A 60 -4.77 6.60 16.28
N HIS A 61 -5.71 6.01 15.58
CA HIS A 61 -7.06 5.79 16.08
C HIS A 61 -7.31 4.34 16.44
N VAL A 62 -6.44 3.50 16.05
CA VAL A 62 -6.70 2.09 16.11
C VAL A 62 -6.33 1.61 17.46
N PRO A 63 -7.26 1.15 18.13
CA PRO A 63 -6.85 0.23 19.14
C PRO A 63 -6.54 -1.03 18.42
N VAL A 64 -6.50 -1.33 17.74
CA VAL A 64 -6.32 -2.20 16.83
C VAL A 64 -6.78 -3.28 16.62
N ASP A 65 -7.13 -3.59 16.44
CA ASP A 65 -7.50 -4.51 16.14
C ASP A 65 -7.51 -4.95 15.14
N MET A 66 -7.24 -4.91 14.55
CA MET A 66 -7.22 -5.29 13.52
C MET A 66 -7.21 -6.37 13.26
N GLY A 67 -7.31 -6.30 14.04
CA GLY A 67 -7.33 -7.10 13.91
C GLY A 67 -7.21 -7.43 14.56
N GLN A 68 -7.51 -6.98 15.18
CA GLN A 68 -7.70 -7.25 15.69
C GLN A 68 -8.10 -7.25 16.23
N PRO A 69 -8.22 -7.34 16.77
CA PRO A 69 -8.78 -7.47 17.14
C PRO A 69 -8.81 -7.22 17.78
N SER A 70 -8.87 -7.12 18.30
CA SER A 70 -9.20 -7.23 18.55
C SER A 70 -9.32 -7.03 19.18
N THR A 71 -9.33 -6.95 19.77
CA THR A 71 -9.70 -7.14 19.89
C THR A 71 -10.04 -7.08 20.14
N GLU A 72 -10.12 -7.05 20.48
CA GLU A 72 -10.64 -7.35 20.25
C GLU A 72 -10.85 -7.39 20.11
N GLU A 73 -10.83 -7.32 20.41
CA GLU A 73 -11.19 -7.70 19.92
C GLU A 73 -11.10 -7.79 19.83
N LYS A 74 -10.98 -7.75 20.29
CA LYS A 74 -11.09 -8.09 19.93
C LYS A 74 -11.00 -8.23 19.73
N ALA A 75 -10.89 -8.11 20.31
CA ALA A 75 -10.99 -8.51 19.78
C ALA A 75 -10.96 -8.50 19.73
N PRO A 76 -11.18 -8.75 20.23
CA PRO A 76 -11.34 -9.05 19.83
C PRO A 76 -11.33 -8.92 19.66
#